data_365e1970a70685f586f3bc461518f19f
#
_entry.id   365e1970a70685f586f3bc461518f19f
#
_cell.length_a   1.000
_cell.length_b   1.000
_cell.length_c   1.000
_cell.angle_alpha   90.00
_cell.angle_beta   90.00
_cell.angle_gamma   90.00
#
_symmetry.space_group_name_H-M   'P 1'
#
loop_
_entity.id
_entity.type
_entity.pdbx_description
1 polymer ?
#
loop_
_entity_poly.entity_id
_entity_poly.type
_entity_poly.pdbx_seq_one_letter_code
_entity_poly.pdbx_strand_id
1 'polypeptide(L)'
;MTRAQRRAALWRSVRQYLIFFALVGFVTTCCMTLFVTVFSATMSIELTGEALGTAAKLTFANVLLISALFSFIDWLRRRLTVERPVGQILRAAEAMMQGDFSVRVKPISGFATDKSFPKIAECFNKMAAELSGIETLRTDFIANVSHEMKTPLAVMQNYAKLLSDPALDARTRTEYAAIIAQSARRRSDMMTNVLKLNRLENQQIFPAAARFD
;
A
#
# COMPACT_ATOMS: atom_id res chain seq x y z
N MET A 1 -10.83 12.29 -1.44
CA MET A 1 -10.84 13.38 -0.43
C MET A 1 -11.83 14.46 -0.84
N THR A 2 -12.87 14.70 -0.05
CA THR A 2 -13.87 15.73 -0.31
C THR A 2 -13.28 17.14 -0.16
N ARG A 3 -13.87 18.14 -0.86
CA ARG A 3 -13.43 19.54 -0.76
C ARG A 3 -13.41 20.05 0.69
N ALA A 4 -14.29 19.55 1.55
CA ALA A 4 -14.34 19.86 2.99
C ALA A 4 -13.11 19.33 3.76
N GLN A 5 -12.67 18.13 3.47
CA GLN A 5 -11.47 17.53 4.09
C GLN A 5 -10.17 18.25 3.70
N ARG A 6 -10.06 18.73 2.45
CA ARG A 6 -8.94 19.57 2.02
C ARG A 6 -8.92 20.91 2.74
N ARG A 7 -10.08 21.56 2.92
CA ARG A 7 -10.17 22.82 3.68
C ARG A 7 -9.81 22.64 5.16
N ALA A 8 -10.28 21.57 5.79
CA ALA A 8 -9.95 21.28 7.19
C ALA A 8 -8.45 20.95 7.41
N ALA A 9 -7.80 20.31 6.45
CA ALA A 9 -6.35 20.06 6.49
C ALA A 9 -5.55 21.35 6.30
N LEU A 10 -5.94 22.20 5.35
CA LEU A 10 -5.36 23.53 5.16
C LEU A 10 -5.49 24.40 6.42
N TRP A 11 -6.68 24.45 7.04
CA TRP A 11 -6.92 25.22 8.26
C TRP A 11 -6.07 24.74 9.44
N ARG A 12 -5.88 23.44 9.60
CA ARG A 12 -4.98 22.89 10.64
C ARG A 12 -3.51 23.29 10.41
N SER A 13 -3.04 23.24 9.16
CA SER A 13 -1.68 23.68 8.83
C SER A 13 -1.51 25.18 9.07
N VAL A 14 -2.44 26.00 8.59
CA VAL A 14 -2.41 27.46 8.80
C VAL A 14 -2.40 27.80 10.29
N ARG A 15 -3.23 27.15 11.11
CA ARG A 15 -3.25 27.37 12.56
C ARG A 15 -1.92 27.01 13.22
N GLN A 16 -1.27 25.90 12.82
CA GLN A 16 0.04 25.53 13.35
C GLN A 16 1.11 26.56 12.99
N TYR A 17 1.11 27.06 11.76
CA TYR A 17 2.03 28.12 11.34
C TYR A 17 1.80 29.43 12.08
N LEU A 18 0.55 29.81 12.32
CA LEU A 18 0.22 31.00 13.12
C LEU A 18 0.69 30.89 14.56
N ILE A 19 0.50 29.75 15.20
CA ILE A 19 0.97 29.50 16.58
C ILE A 19 2.50 29.55 16.61
N PHE A 20 3.17 28.90 15.66
CA PHE A 20 4.62 28.90 15.58
C PHE A 20 5.17 30.33 15.33
N PHE A 21 4.58 31.06 14.40
CA PHE A 21 4.92 32.47 14.13
C PHE A 21 4.75 33.34 15.37
N ALA A 22 3.64 33.21 16.09
CA ALA A 22 3.39 33.94 17.32
C ALA A 22 4.43 33.61 18.40
N LEU A 23 4.80 32.34 18.55
CA LEU A 23 5.79 31.89 19.54
C LEU A 23 7.19 32.41 19.19
N VAL A 24 7.61 32.32 17.93
CA VAL A 24 8.92 32.86 17.48
C VAL A 24 8.95 34.37 17.63
N GLY A 25 7.86 35.06 17.26
CA GLY A 25 7.71 36.50 17.43
C GLY A 25 7.80 36.91 18.90
N PHE A 26 7.14 36.19 19.79
CA PHE A 26 7.20 36.45 21.23
C PHE A 26 8.60 36.28 21.78
N VAL A 27 9.27 35.16 21.50
CA VAL A 27 10.62 34.86 21.99
C VAL A 27 11.63 35.89 21.48
N THR A 28 11.60 36.22 20.17
CA THR A 28 12.54 37.18 19.59
C THR A 28 12.28 38.60 20.13
N THR A 29 11.03 38.99 20.35
CA THR A 29 10.72 40.29 20.94
C THR A 29 11.19 40.37 22.40
N CYS A 30 10.98 39.32 23.19
CA CYS A 30 11.51 39.24 24.58
C CYS A 30 13.04 39.32 24.62
N CYS A 31 13.73 38.56 23.76
CA CYS A 31 15.18 38.60 23.69
C CYS A 31 15.70 39.99 23.30
N MET A 32 15.05 40.64 22.34
CA MET A 32 15.45 41.96 21.87
C MET A 32 15.20 43.04 22.91
N THR A 33 14.05 43.01 23.59
CA THR A 33 13.77 43.99 24.65
C THR A 33 14.76 43.82 25.81
N LEU A 34 15.07 42.60 26.20
CA LEU A 34 16.05 42.32 27.23
C LEU A 34 17.45 42.79 26.83
N PHE A 35 17.85 42.52 25.58
CA PHE A 35 19.14 43.00 25.06
C PHE A 35 19.22 44.52 25.06
N VAL A 36 18.21 45.24 24.55
CA VAL A 36 18.15 46.68 24.51
C VAL A 36 18.22 47.27 25.92
N THR A 37 17.47 46.68 26.87
CA THR A 37 17.43 47.17 28.26
C THR A 37 18.80 47.00 28.96
N VAL A 38 19.45 45.83 28.81
CA VAL A 38 20.77 45.57 29.39
C VAL A 38 21.84 46.43 28.74
N PHE A 39 21.78 46.60 27.40
CA PHE A 39 22.75 47.43 26.65
C PHE A 39 22.66 48.89 27.05
N SER A 40 21.44 49.45 27.13
CA SER A 40 21.21 50.83 27.57
C SER A 40 21.69 51.05 29.00
N ALA A 41 21.40 50.12 29.90
CA ALA A 41 21.85 50.21 31.31
C ALA A 41 23.35 50.13 31.45
N THR A 42 24.04 49.31 30.61
CA THR A 42 25.49 49.08 30.73
C THR A 42 26.29 50.21 30.08
N MET A 43 25.84 50.74 28.96
CA MET A 43 26.56 51.76 28.17
C MET A 43 26.16 53.18 28.52
N SER A 44 25.16 53.39 29.41
CA SER A 44 24.59 54.73 29.76
C SER A 44 24.20 55.57 28.55
N ILE A 45 23.77 54.92 27.46
CA ILE A 45 23.37 55.58 26.22
C ILE A 45 21.86 55.79 26.24
N GLU A 46 21.40 57.05 26.15
CA GLU A 46 19.98 57.32 25.90
C GLU A 46 19.65 56.99 24.46
N LEU A 47 18.78 55.96 24.26
CA LEU A 47 18.31 55.57 22.93
C LEU A 47 17.30 56.57 22.42
N THR A 48 17.65 57.22 21.31
CA THR A 48 16.74 58.16 20.61
C THR A 48 15.55 57.38 20.08
N GLY A 49 14.34 57.98 20.09
CA GLY A 49 13.11 57.32 19.63
C GLY A 49 13.18 56.78 18.17
N GLU A 50 13.97 57.44 17.31
CA GLU A 50 14.24 56.96 15.93
C GLU A 50 15.07 55.69 15.89
N ALA A 51 16.08 55.56 16.76
CA ALA A 51 16.89 54.34 16.85
C ALA A 51 16.06 53.16 17.36
N LEU A 52 15.19 53.39 18.34
CA LEU A 52 14.26 52.39 18.85
C LEU A 52 13.25 51.94 17.76
N GLY A 53 12.71 52.88 16.97
CA GLY A 53 11.82 52.60 15.85
C GLY A 53 12.48 51.75 14.75
N THR A 54 13.75 52.08 14.45
CA THR A 54 14.53 51.30 13.47
C THR A 54 14.84 49.92 13.95
N ALA A 55 15.23 49.73 15.21
CA ALA A 55 15.46 48.42 15.84
C ALA A 55 14.19 47.57 15.86
N ALA A 56 13.03 48.16 16.15
CA ALA A 56 11.74 47.46 16.10
C ALA A 56 11.39 46.96 14.69
N LYS A 57 11.56 47.79 13.66
CA LYS A 57 11.34 47.40 12.25
C LYS A 57 12.27 46.26 11.82
N LEU A 58 13.55 46.35 12.18
CA LEU A 58 14.53 45.34 11.83
C LEU A 58 14.24 44.00 12.54
N THR A 59 13.82 44.04 13.82
CA THR A 59 13.42 42.89 14.58
C THR A 59 12.18 42.24 13.95
N PHE A 60 11.18 42.99 13.57
CA PHE A 60 9.97 42.50 12.92
C PHE A 60 10.31 41.84 11.58
N ALA A 61 11.15 42.48 10.76
CA ALA A 61 11.61 41.88 9.50
C ALA A 61 12.35 40.56 9.71
N ASN A 62 13.21 40.49 10.73
CA ASN A 62 13.95 39.28 11.07
C ASN A 62 13.01 38.16 11.54
N VAL A 63 12.01 38.44 12.37
CA VAL A 63 10.98 37.48 12.81
C VAL A 63 10.22 36.91 11.60
N LEU A 64 9.83 37.77 10.66
CA LEU A 64 9.17 37.34 9.43
C LEU A 64 10.04 36.42 8.60
N LEU A 65 11.30 36.77 8.40
CA LEU A 65 12.25 36.00 7.61
C LEU A 65 12.52 34.63 8.23
N ILE A 66 12.80 34.57 9.54
CA ILE A 66 13.03 33.32 10.25
C ILE A 66 11.77 32.43 10.22
N SER A 67 10.59 33.02 10.48
CA SER A 67 9.33 32.29 10.42
C SER A 67 9.04 31.70 9.04
N ALA A 68 9.28 32.48 7.98
CA ALA A 68 9.13 32.02 6.60
C ALA A 68 10.10 30.87 6.28
N LEU A 69 11.35 30.99 6.71
CA LEU A 69 12.37 29.95 6.49
C LEU A 69 12.01 28.64 7.20
N PHE A 70 11.63 28.69 8.47
CA PHE A 70 11.20 27.51 9.20
C PHE A 70 9.93 26.89 8.61
N SER A 71 8.97 27.70 8.20
CA SER A 71 7.75 27.25 7.52
C SER A 71 8.06 26.51 6.22
N PHE A 72 9.00 27.03 5.44
CA PHE A 72 9.46 26.41 4.19
C PHE A 72 10.17 25.07 4.46
N ILE A 73 11.06 25.03 5.46
CA ILE A 73 11.78 23.81 5.86
C ILE A 73 10.78 22.74 6.35
N ASP A 74 9.80 23.10 7.19
CA ASP A 74 8.81 22.14 7.69
C ASP A 74 7.91 21.62 6.56
N TRP A 75 7.47 22.49 5.66
CA TRP A 75 6.71 22.10 4.46
C TRP A 75 7.51 21.11 3.59
N LEU A 76 8.79 21.42 3.33
CA LEU A 76 9.68 20.58 2.53
C LEU A 76 9.89 19.21 3.21
N ARG A 77 10.20 19.23 4.51
CA ARG A 77 10.34 18.02 5.32
C ARG A 77 9.08 17.17 5.26
N ARG A 78 7.91 17.75 5.53
CA ARG A 78 6.63 17.03 5.51
C ARG A 78 6.33 16.43 4.14
N ARG A 79 6.60 17.16 3.07
CA ARG A 79 6.40 16.69 1.71
C ARG A 79 7.29 15.50 1.37
N LEU A 80 8.57 15.54 1.79
CA LEU A 80 9.55 14.49 1.49
C LEU A 80 9.41 13.26 2.38
N THR A 81 9.16 13.46 3.69
CA THR A 81 9.17 12.36 4.68
C THR A 81 7.81 11.71 4.89
N VAL A 82 6.71 12.36 4.54
CA VAL A 82 5.36 11.83 4.80
C VAL A 82 4.52 11.72 3.53
N GLU A 83 4.32 12.84 2.81
CA GLU A 83 3.35 12.85 1.71
C GLU A 83 3.77 11.97 0.53
N ARG A 84 5.05 11.98 0.16
CA ARG A 84 5.58 11.13 -0.93
C ARG A 84 5.54 9.65 -0.60
N PRO A 85 6.03 9.16 0.57
CA PRO A 85 5.95 7.75 0.95
C PRO A 85 4.52 7.22 1.02
N VAL A 86 3.64 7.96 1.69
CA VAL A 86 2.23 7.58 1.80
C VAL A 86 1.57 7.50 0.42
N GLY A 87 1.84 8.46 -0.46
CA GLY A 87 1.32 8.45 -1.83
C GLY A 87 1.84 7.29 -2.68
N GLN A 88 3.05 6.79 -2.43
CA GLN A 88 3.57 5.60 -3.11
C GLN A 88 2.87 4.33 -2.63
N ILE A 89 2.72 4.17 -1.31
CA ILE A 89 2.02 3.01 -0.73
C ILE A 89 0.56 2.99 -1.20
N LEU A 90 -0.11 4.13 -1.22
CA LEU A 90 -1.51 4.22 -1.66
C LEU A 90 -1.66 3.80 -3.13
N ARG A 91 -0.80 4.29 -4.04
CA ARG A 91 -0.83 3.89 -5.45
C ARG A 91 -0.53 2.42 -5.66
N ALA A 92 0.43 1.88 -4.89
CA ALA A 92 0.73 0.47 -4.93
C ALA A 92 -0.44 -0.39 -4.42
N ALA A 93 -1.13 0.05 -3.37
CA ALA A 93 -2.33 -0.63 -2.87
C ALA A 93 -3.49 -0.55 -3.88
N GLU A 94 -3.68 0.58 -4.56
CA GLU A 94 -4.68 0.71 -5.63
C GLU A 94 -4.40 -0.25 -6.79
N ALA A 95 -3.13 -0.39 -7.20
CA ALA A 95 -2.75 -1.34 -8.24
C ALA A 95 -2.97 -2.80 -7.80
N MET A 96 -2.64 -3.15 -6.55
CA MET A 96 -2.95 -4.48 -5.98
C MET A 96 -4.46 -4.77 -5.99
N MET A 97 -5.30 -3.80 -5.66
CA MET A 97 -6.76 -3.99 -5.74
C MET A 97 -7.27 -4.22 -7.17
N GLN A 98 -6.52 -3.79 -8.18
CA GLN A 98 -6.79 -4.06 -9.60
C GLN A 98 -6.20 -5.39 -10.10
N GLY A 99 -5.55 -6.17 -9.20
CA GLY A 99 -4.94 -7.46 -9.52
C GLY A 99 -3.48 -7.39 -9.96
N ASP A 100 -2.85 -6.22 -9.93
CA ASP A 100 -1.42 -6.12 -10.23
C ASP A 100 -0.58 -6.36 -8.96
N PHE A 101 -0.22 -7.62 -8.74
CA PHE A 101 0.63 -8.04 -7.63
C PHE A 101 2.13 -7.91 -7.91
N SER A 102 2.52 -7.45 -9.09
CA SER A 102 3.92 -7.21 -9.46
C SER A 102 4.48 -5.92 -8.86
N VAL A 103 3.60 -5.03 -8.42
CA VAL A 103 3.95 -3.73 -7.88
C VAL A 103 4.80 -3.85 -6.60
N ARG A 104 5.85 -3.04 -6.51
CA ARG A 104 6.73 -2.96 -5.34
C ARG A 104 6.90 -1.51 -4.91
N VAL A 105 6.83 -1.28 -3.61
CA VAL A 105 7.12 0.01 -2.98
C VAL A 105 8.63 0.11 -2.74
N LYS A 106 9.27 1.11 -3.34
CA LYS A 106 10.72 1.34 -3.13
C LYS A 106 10.93 1.93 -1.73
N PRO A 107 11.88 1.40 -0.94
CA PRO A 107 12.24 2.03 0.32
C PRO A 107 12.82 3.42 0.04
N ILE A 108 12.26 4.43 0.67
CA ILE A 108 12.75 5.80 0.55
C ILE A 108 13.94 5.93 1.50
N SER A 109 15.14 5.81 0.95
CA SER A 109 16.39 6.11 1.63
C SER A 109 16.60 7.62 1.58
N GLY A 110 16.50 8.29 2.70
CA GLY A 110 16.72 9.72 2.83
C GLY A 110 16.35 10.19 4.23
N PHE A 111 16.48 11.43 4.54
CA PHE A 111 16.31 12.13 5.82
C PHE A 111 15.13 11.72 6.75
N ALA A 112 14.50 10.58 6.50
CA ALA A 112 13.43 10.04 7.33
C ALA A 112 14.02 9.45 8.62
N THR A 113 13.95 10.22 9.67
CA THR A 113 14.27 9.79 11.06
C THR A 113 13.31 8.68 11.54
N ASP A 114 12.20 8.49 10.86
CA ASP A 114 11.17 7.50 11.19
C ASP A 114 11.41 6.19 10.40
N LYS A 115 11.84 5.16 11.13
CA LYS A 115 12.05 3.79 10.61
C LYS A 115 10.74 3.05 10.28
N SER A 116 9.60 3.65 10.52
CA SER A 116 8.28 3.02 10.33
C SER A 116 7.92 2.85 8.85
N PHE A 117 8.21 3.84 8.01
CA PHE A 117 7.91 3.75 6.58
C PHE A 117 8.66 2.64 5.83
N PRO A 118 9.96 2.44 6.02
CA PRO A 118 10.68 1.31 5.44
C PRO A 118 10.08 -0.04 5.84
N LYS A 119 9.69 -0.20 7.12
CA LYS A 119 9.05 -1.43 7.62
C LYS A 119 7.68 -1.66 6.97
N ILE A 120 6.89 -0.61 6.81
CA ILE A 120 5.59 -0.69 6.12
C ILE A 120 5.78 -1.08 4.65
N ALA A 121 6.76 -0.49 3.96
CA ALA A 121 7.08 -0.83 2.58
C ALA A 121 7.55 -2.28 2.43
N GLU A 122 8.38 -2.78 3.35
CA GLU A 122 8.82 -4.17 3.40
C GLU A 122 7.64 -5.13 3.62
N CYS A 123 6.79 -4.84 4.60
CA CYS A 123 5.58 -5.62 4.87
C CYS A 123 4.65 -5.64 3.66
N PHE A 124 4.43 -4.49 3.02
CA PHE A 124 3.64 -4.39 1.81
C PHE A 124 4.23 -5.23 0.67
N ASN A 125 5.53 -5.14 0.44
CA ASN A 125 6.21 -5.90 -0.60
C ASN A 125 6.14 -7.41 -0.36
N LYS A 126 6.20 -7.84 0.90
CA LYS A 126 6.02 -9.25 1.29
C LYS A 126 4.59 -9.71 0.99
N MET A 127 3.57 -8.94 1.38
CA MET A 127 2.18 -9.26 1.03
C MET A 127 1.96 -9.33 -0.49
N ALA A 128 2.54 -8.40 -1.26
CA ALA A 128 2.45 -8.41 -2.73
C ALA A 128 3.12 -9.65 -3.34
N ALA A 129 4.24 -10.11 -2.77
CA ALA A 129 4.92 -11.33 -3.21
C ALA A 129 4.10 -12.58 -2.93
N GLU A 130 3.52 -12.70 -1.73
CA GLU A 130 2.64 -13.81 -1.35
C GLU A 130 1.40 -13.89 -2.25
N LEU A 131 0.74 -12.76 -2.49
CA LEU A 131 -0.43 -12.70 -3.37
C LEU A 131 -0.09 -13.05 -4.82
N SER A 132 1.06 -12.58 -5.33
CA SER A 132 1.55 -12.94 -6.66
C SER A 132 1.80 -14.45 -6.78
N GLY A 133 2.37 -15.07 -5.73
CA GLY A 133 2.56 -16.52 -5.66
C GLY A 133 1.24 -17.29 -5.72
N ILE A 134 0.25 -16.87 -4.95
CA ILE A 134 -1.08 -17.48 -4.95
C ILE A 134 -1.74 -17.38 -6.32
N GLU A 135 -1.67 -16.22 -6.98
CA GLU A 135 -2.27 -16.03 -8.31
C GLU A 135 -1.58 -16.88 -9.39
N THR A 136 -0.25 -17.00 -9.32
CA THR A 136 0.51 -17.89 -10.21
C THR A 136 0.08 -19.34 -10.00
N LEU A 137 0.05 -19.82 -8.76
CA LEU A 137 -0.39 -21.17 -8.43
C LEU A 137 -1.82 -21.44 -8.91
N ARG A 138 -2.73 -20.47 -8.75
CA ARG A 138 -4.11 -20.57 -9.22
C ARG A 138 -4.19 -20.69 -10.74
N THR A 139 -3.41 -19.89 -11.46
CA THR A 139 -3.38 -19.89 -12.91
C THR A 139 -2.82 -21.21 -13.45
N ASP A 140 -1.70 -21.67 -12.88
CA ASP A 140 -1.07 -22.94 -13.22
C ASP A 140 -1.99 -24.12 -12.91
N PHE A 141 -2.70 -24.08 -11.77
CA PHE A 141 -3.68 -25.09 -11.40
C PHE A 141 -4.81 -25.19 -12.44
N ILE A 142 -5.40 -24.05 -12.83
CA ILE A 142 -6.47 -24.01 -13.85
C ILE A 142 -5.96 -24.53 -15.19
N ALA A 143 -4.76 -24.15 -15.60
CA ALA A 143 -4.15 -24.61 -16.85
C ALA A 143 -3.93 -26.13 -16.83
N ASN A 144 -3.34 -26.66 -15.74
CA ASN A 144 -3.08 -28.09 -15.58
C ASN A 144 -4.38 -28.90 -15.55
N VAL A 145 -5.38 -28.47 -14.78
CA VAL A 145 -6.69 -29.12 -14.75
C VAL A 145 -7.33 -29.12 -16.13
N SER A 146 -7.23 -28.03 -16.87
CA SER A 146 -7.79 -27.92 -18.22
C SER A 146 -7.10 -28.88 -19.20
N HIS A 147 -5.78 -29.00 -19.13
CA HIS A 147 -5.01 -29.95 -19.92
C HIS A 147 -5.33 -31.41 -19.60
N GLU A 148 -5.33 -31.75 -18.31
CA GLU A 148 -5.68 -33.09 -17.82
C GLU A 148 -7.14 -33.47 -18.13
N MET A 149 -8.01 -32.47 -18.31
CA MET A 149 -9.37 -32.68 -18.73
C MET A 149 -9.52 -32.89 -20.25
N LYS A 150 -8.75 -32.22 -21.07
CA LYS A 150 -8.88 -32.27 -22.53
C LYS A 150 -8.56 -33.65 -23.10
N THR A 151 -7.50 -34.29 -22.60
CA THR A 151 -7.04 -35.59 -23.09
C THR A 151 -8.09 -36.72 -22.95
N PRO A 152 -8.67 -37.02 -21.78
CA PRO A 152 -9.68 -38.07 -21.67
C PRO A 152 -10.98 -37.72 -22.40
N LEU A 153 -11.31 -36.42 -22.53
CA LEU A 153 -12.48 -35.99 -23.30
C LEU A 153 -12.31 -36.32 -24.79
N ALA A 154 -11.12 -36.04 -25.33
CA ALA A 154 -10.80 -36.39 -26.72
C ALA A 154 -10.87 -37.91 -26.96
N VAL A 155 -10.36 -38.71 -26.00
CA VAL A 155 -10.45 -40.18 -26.06
C VAL A 155 -11.92 -40.63 -26.10
N MET A 156 -12.76 -40.11 -25.16
CA MET A 156 -14.19 -40.45 -25.12
C MET A 156 -14.90 -40.06 -26.40
N GLN A 157 -14.62 -38.85 -26.95
CA GLN A 157 -15.21 -38.37 -28.21
C GLN A 157 -14.83 -39.24 -29.38
N ASN A 158 -13.55 -39.62 -29.50
CA ASN A 158 -13.05 -40.49 -30.59
C ASN A 158 -13.72 -41.89 -30.55
N TYR A 159 -13.74 -42.52 -29.39
CA TYR A 159 -14.36 -43.84 -29.28
C TYR A 159 -15.87 -43.79 -29.43
N ALA A 160 -16.53 -42.72 -28.98
CA ALA A 160 -17.96 -42.51 -29.21
C ALA A 160 -18.27 -42.34 -30.72
N LYS A 161 -17.40 -41.63 -31.46
CA LYS A 161 -17.53 -41.51 -32.89
C LYS A 161 -17.32 -42.85 -33.62
N LEU A 162 -16.34 -43.64 -33.19
CA LEU A 162 -16.12 -45.00 -33.73
C LEU A 162 -17.29 -45.93 -33.46
N LEU A 163 -17.94 -45.84 -32.27
CA LEU A 163 -19.14 -46.61 -31.93
C LEU A 163 -20.35 -46.34 -32.84
N SER A 164 -20.36 -45.20 -33.56
CA SER A 164 -21.40 -44.86 -34.51
C SER A 164 -21.28 -45.60 -35.86
N ASP A 165 -20.20 -46.37 -36.04
CA ASP A 165 -20.05 -47.18 -37.26
C ASP A 165 -20.97 -48.41 -37.17
N PRO A 166 -21.91 -48.61 -38.10
CA PRO A 166 -22.82 -49.75 -38.14
C PRO A 166 -22.10 -51.07 -38.45
N ALA A 167 -20.92 -51.03 -39.08
CA ALA A 167 -20.16 -52.20 -39.50
C ALA A 167 -19.33 -52.82 -38.33
N LEU A 168 -19.36 -52.16 -37.12
CA LEU A 168 -18.59 -52.59 -35.97
C LEU A 168 -19.15 -53.92 -35.42
N ASP A 169 -18.26 -54.89 -35.15
CA ASP A 169 -18.64 -56.15 -34.50
C ASP A 169 -19.01 -55.96 -33.01
N ALA A 170 -19.78 -56.86 -32.45
CA ALA A 170 -20.26 -56.78 -31.08
C ALA A 170 -19.16 -56.78 -30.03
N ARG A 171 -18.02 -57.43 -30.29
CA ARG A 171 -16.90 -57.50 -29.33
C ARG A 171 -16.18 -56.16 -29.29
N THR A 172 -15.84 -55.60 -30.45
CA THR A 172 -15.18 -54.28 -30.56
C THR A 172 -16.07 -53.17 -30.04
N ARG A 173 -17.39 -53.24 -30.25
CA ARG A 173 -18.36 -52.32 -29.68
C ARG A 173 -18.32 -52.32 -28.14
N THR A 174 -18.29 -53.49 -27.54
CA THR A 174 -18.20 -53.61 -26.07
C THR A 174 -16.87 -53.09 -25.54
N GLU A 175 -15.78 -53.31 -26.25
CA GLU A 175 -14.46 -52.81 -25.87
C GLU A 175 -14.40 -51.27 -25.92
N TYR A 176 -14.90 -50.64 -26.96
CA TYR A 176 -14.95 -49.19 -27.09
C TYR A 176 -15.83 -48.55 -26.01
N ALA A 177 -16.99 -49.18 -25.70
CA ALA A 177 -17.86 -48.73 -24.62
C ALA A 177 -17.14 -48.82 -23.26
N ALA A 178 -16.35 -49.86 -23.01
CA ALA A 178 -15.59 -50.02 -21.79
C ALA A 178 -14.50 -48.94 -21.63
N ILE A 179 -13.82 -48.57 -22.73
CA ILE A 179 -12.82 -47.51 -22.72
C ILE A 179 -13.46 -46.16 -22.37
N ILE A 180 -14.62 -45.84 -22.96
CA ILE A 180 -15.37 -44.63 -22.63
C ILE A 180 -15.76 -44.61 -21.14
N ALA A 181 -16.32 -45.72 -20.63
CA ALA A 181 -16.74 -45.83 -19.24
C ALA A 181 -15.55 -45.70 -18.28
N GLN A 182 -14.40 -46.33 -18.57
CA GLN A 182 -13.18 -46.19 -17.80
C GLN A 182 -12.65 -44.76 -17.77
N SER A 183 -12.65 -44.07 -18.94
CA SER A 183 -12.22 -42.69 -19.07
C SER A 183 -13.15 -41.75 -18.25
N ALA A 184 -14.45 -42.01 -18.26
CA ALA A 184 -15.43 -41.25 -17.48
C ALA A 184 -15.24 -41.41 -15.96
N ARG A 185 -14.99 -42.64 -15.49
CA ARG A 185 -14.75 -42.93 -14.06
C ARG A 185 -13.50 -42.19 -13.55
N ARG A 186 -12.37 -42.31 -14.27
CA ARG A 186 -11.11 -41.62 -13.90
C ARG A 186 -11.35 -40.11 -13.74
N ARG A 187 -12.21 -39.52 -14.55
CA ARG A 187 -12.56 -38.12 -14.49
C ARG A 187 -13.37 -37.75 -13.25
N SER A 188 -14.36 -38.58 -12.89
CA SER A 188 -15.14 -38.43 -11.68
C SER A 188 -14.26 -38.45 -10.41
N ASP A 189 -13.29 -39.36 -10.37
CA ASP A 189 -12.35 -39.47 -9.26
C ASP A 189 -11.44 -38.23 -9.15
N MET A 190 -10.93 -37.74 -10.29
CA MET A 190 -10.13 -36.51 -10.32
C MET A 190 -10.94 -35.29 -9.82
N MET A 191 -12.17 -35.11 -10.28
CA MET A 191 -13.04 -34.02 -9.82
C MET A 191 -13.30 -34.11 -8.31
N THR A 192 -13.53 -35.32 -7.81
CA THR A 192 -13.73 -35.53 -6.38
C THR A 192 -12.48 -35.14 -5.56
N ASN A 193 -11.29 -35.46 -6.06
CA ASN A 193 -10.03 -35.09 -5.41
C ASN A 193 -9.80 -33.57 -5.43
N VAL A 194 -10.09 -32.90 -6.55
CA VAL A 194 -10.02 -31.42 -6.67
C VAL A 194 -10.98 -30.75 -5.68
N LEU A 195 -12.21 -31.26 -5.56
CA LEU A 195 -13.20 -30.72 -4.62
C LEU A 195 -12.79 -30.95 -3.16
N LYS A 196 -12.17 -32.11 -2.85
CA LYS A 196 -11.61 -32.36 -1.51
C LYS A 196 -10.48 -31.40 -1.17
N LEU A 197 -9.57 -31.15 -2.12
CA LEU A 197 -8.48 -30.20 -1.93
C LEU A 197 -9.01 -28.78 -1.65
N ASN A 198 -9.96 -28.32 -2.44
CA ASN A 198 -10.60 -26.99 -2.25
C ASN A 198 -11.28 -26.86 -0.88
N ARG A 199 -11.93 -27.93 -0.39
CA ARG A 199 -12.52 -27.94 0.96
C ARG A 199 -11.46 -27.86 2.07
N LEU A 200 -10.33 -28.54 1.92
CA LEU A 200 -9.23 -28.48 2.89
C LEU A 200 -8.58 -27.10 2.92
N GLU A 201 -8.35 -26.47 1.78
CA GLU A 201 -7.83 -25.09 1.70
C GLU A 201 -8.78 -24.09 2.38
N ASN A 202 -10.08 -24.19 2.14
CA ASN A 202 -11.06 -23.30 2.78
C ASN A 202 -11.19 -23.53 4.30
N GLN A 203 -10.94 -24.73 4.81
CA GLN A 203 -10.95 -25.01 6.24
C GLN A 203 -9.70 -24.48 6.96
N GLN A 204 -8.56 -24.40 6.29
CA GLN A 204 -7.34 -23.80 6.87
C GLN A 204 -7.39 -22.27 6.98
N ILE A 205 -8.17 -21.60 6.14
CA ILE A 205 -8.32 -20.14 6.18
C ILE A 205 -9.19 -19.69 7.37
N PHE A 206 -10.13 -20.52 7.79
CA PHE A 206 -10.98 -20.26 8.96
C PHE A 206 -10.99 -21.47 9.88
N PRO A 207 -9.96 -21.66 10.73
CA PRO A 207 -10.03 -22.71 11.74
C PRO A 207 -11.21 -22.39 12.66
N ALA A 208 -12.19 -23.31 12.69
CA ALA A 208 -13.26 -23.23 13.68
C ALA A 208 -12.62 -23.24 15.08
N ALA A 209 -12.81 -22.15 15.84
CA ALA A 209 -12.33 -22.09 17.22
C ALA A 209 -12.95 -23.25 18.01
N ALA A 210 -12.14 -24.25 18.32
CA ALA A 210 -12.54 -25.31 19.25
C ALA A 210 -12.64 -24.66 20.63
N ARG A 211 -13.83 -24.63 21.21
CA ARG A 211 -13.99 -24.35 22.64
C ARG A 211 -13.39 -25.53 23.39
N PHE A 212 -12.34 -25.27 24.11
CA PHE A 212 -11.86 -26.17 25.15
C PHE A 212 -12.74 -25.91 26.38
N ASP A 213 -13.52 -26.90 26.78
CA ASP A 213 -14.19 -26.97 28.10
C ASP A 213 -13.16 -27.32 29.17
#